data_fd4cfae395ec341a8eff918bbf18f682
#
_entry.id   fd4cfae395ec341a8eff918bbf18f682
#
_cell.length_a   1.000
_cell.length_b   1.000
_cell.length_c   1.000
_cell.angle_alpha   90.00
_cell.angle_beta   90.00
_cell.angle_gamma   90.00
#
_symmetry.space_group_name_H-M   'P 1'
#
loop_
_entity.id
_entity.type
_entity.pdbx_description
1 polymer ?
#
loop_
_entity_poly.entity_id
_entity_poly.type
_entity_poly.pdbx_seq_one_letter_code
_entity_poly.pdbx_strand_id
1 'polypeptide(L)'
;MPKIHVYENIDNVEREAKKDLIDRHSPFITVEGVATKGEMVAVNVKMGNEYTHPDDFDHFIESITLFNGETKLAMTTFTPGTLGNEKSHAEVTFNIRATGKKMNLVAHGYCTKHGIWESTVELVEVTE
;
A
#
# COMPACT_ATOMS: atom_id res chain seq x y z
N MET A 1 -16.71 -6.70 13.46
CA MET A 1 -16.06 -6.74 12.14
C MET A 1 -15.05 -5.61 12.03
N PRO A 2 -13.83 -5.88 11.60
CA PRO A 2 -12.89 -4.80 11.38
C PRO A 2 -13.35 -3.90 10.24
N LYS A 3 -13.13 -2.61 10.40
CA LYS A 3 -13.42 -1.63 9.37
C LYS A 3 -12.19 -1.43 8.50
N ILE A 4 -12.38 -1.44 7.18
CA ILE A 4 -11.33 -1.11 6.23
C ILE A 4 -11.54 0.34 5.77
N HIS A 5 -10.53 1.18 5.98
CA HIS A 5 -10.54 2.55 5.50
C HIS A 5 -10.06 2.56 4.05
N VAL A 6 -10.77 3.28 3.17
CA VAL A 6 -10.42 3.35 1.76
C VAL A 6 -9.86 4.73 1.45
N TYR A 7 -8.86 4.78 0.58
CA TYR A 7 -8.24 6.04 0.17
C TYR A 7 -9.28 7.02 -0.39
N GLU A 8 -9.18 8.26 0.06
CA GLU A 8 -9.99 9.38 -0.42
C GLU A 8 -9.02 10.43 -0.97
N ASN A 9 -9.32 10.99 -2.13
CA ASN A 9 -8.45 12.01 -2.73
C ASN A 9 -8.33 13.21 -1.80
N ILE A 10 -7.13 13.46 -1.28
CA ILE A 10 -6.88 14.50 -0.30
C ILE A 10 -7.04 15.91 -0.87
N ASP A 11 -7.00 16.07 -2.19
CA ASP A 11 -7.29 17.37 -2.82
C ASP A 11 -8.72 17.83 -2.57
N ASN A 12 -9.63 16.89 -2.27
CA ASN A 12 -11.03 17.17 -1.96
C ASN A 12 -11.28 17.31 -0.45
N VAL A 13 -10.24 17.26 0.37
CA VAL A 13 -10.33 17.35 1.82
C VAL A 13 -9.83 18.72 2.26
N GLU A 14 -10.64 19.44 3.05
CA GLU A 14 -10.29 20.80 3.47
C GLU A 14 -9.36 20.86 4.68
N ARG A 15 -9.57 19.96 5.65
CA ARG A 15 -8.78 19.97 6.90
C ARG A 15 -7.42 19.30 6.71
N GLU A 16 -6.36 20.04 6.98
CA GLU A 16 -4.98 19.55 6.83
C GLU A 16 -4.72 18.30 7.67
N ALA A 17 -5.21 18.26 8.91
CA ALA A 17 -5.02 17.10 9.78
C ALA A 17 -5.68 15.83 9.18
N LYS A 18 -6.81 15.98 8.49
CA LYS A 18 -7.49 14.85 7.85
C LYS A 18 -6.75 14.41 6.59
N LYS A 19 -6.18 15.37 5.82
CA LYS A 19 -5.33 15.04 4.66
C LYS A 19 -4.14 14.21 5.09
N ASP A 20 -3.47 14.63 6.16
CA ASP A 20 -2.31 13.94 6.71
C ASP A 20 -2.70 12.52 7.15
N LEU A 21 -3.79 12.38 7.91
CA LEU A 21 -4.27 11.09 8.37
C LEU A 21 -4.53 10.12 7.21
N ILE A 22 -5.24 10.57 6.19
CA ILE A 22 -5.56 9.74 5.02
C ILE A 22 -4.31 9.38 4.25
N ASP A 23 -3.48 10.37 3.93
CA ASP A 23 -2.30 10.16 3.09
C ASP A 23 -1.30 9.19 3.72
N ARG A 24 -0.86 9.47 4.95
CA ARG A 24 0.20 8.66 5.59
C ARG A 24 -0.21 7.23 5.87
N HIS A 25 -1.53 6.94 5.94
CA HIS A 25 -2.06 5.60 6.19
C HIS A 25 -2.47 4.88 4.93
N SER A 26 -2.54 5.58 3.79
CA SER A 26 -2.97 4.96 2.54
C SER A 26 -1.79 4.37 1.78
N PRO A 27 -1.93 3.13 1.28
CA PRO A 27 -0.92 2.58 0.38
C PRO A 27 -1.08 3.14 -1.02
N PHE A 28 0.05 3.34 -1.71
CA PHE A 28 0.09 3.81 -3.09
C PHE A 28 0.84 2.80 -3.93
N ILE A 29 0.21 2.33 -5.00
CA ILE A 29 0.74 1.30 -5.88
C ILE A 29 1.37 1.93 -7.12
N THR A 30 2.59 1.53 -7.45
CA THR A 30 3.26 1.90 -8.70
C THR A 30 3.74 0.63 -9.38
N VAL A 31 3.32 0.40 -10.62
CA VAL A 31 3.75 -0.75 -11.41
C VAL A 31 4.87 -0.29 -12.34
N GLU A 32 6.00 -0.99 -12.28
CA GLU A 32 7.17 -0.65 -13.08
C GLU A 32 7.19 -1.47 -14.38
N GLY A 33 7.15 -0.77 -15.51
CA GLY A 33 7.24 -1.39 -16.83
C GLY A 33 5.93 -2.01 -17.30
N VAL A 34 6.06 -2.88 -18.28
CA VAL A 34 4.95 -3.56 -18.95
C VAL A 34 4.77 -4.95 -18.34
N ALA A 35 3.53 -5.30 -18.01
CA ALA A 35 3.21 -6.65 -17.52
C ALA A 35 3.02 -7.58 -18.71
N THR A 36 3.88 -8.59 -18.82
CA THR A 36 3.82 -9.60 -19.88
C THR A 36 3.42 -10.94 -19.28
N LYS A 37 2.43 -11.59 -19.87
CA LYS A 37 1.86 -12.84 -19.34
C LYS A 37 2.94 -13.88 -19.06
N GLY A 38 2.93 -14.38 -17.83
CA GLY A 38 3.87 -15.40 -17.38
C GLY A 38 5.20 -14.85 -16.92
N GLU A 39 5.47 -13.57 -17.12
CA GLU A 39 6.71 -12.91 -16.70
C GLU A 39 6.56 -12.20 -15.37
N MET A 40 7.68 -11.91 -14.72
CA MET A 40 7.68 -11.17 -13.47
C MET A 40 7.51 -9.68 -13.73
N VAL A 41 6.74 -9.02 -12.89
CA VAL A 41 6.57 -7.55 -12.92
C VAL A 41 6.78 -7.02 -11.52
N ALA A 42 7.46 -5.88 -11.41
CA ALA A 42 7.73 -5.24 -10.13
C ALA A 42 6.58 -4.30 -9.77
N VAL A 43 6.01 -4.51 -8.59
CA VAL A 43 4.92 -3.69 -8.05
C VAL A 43 5.40 -3.05 -6.75
N ASN A 44 5.55 -1.74 -6.77
CA ASN A 44 5.96 -0.99 -5.58
C ASN A 44 4.72 -0.55 -4.82
N VAL A 45 4.74 -0.74 -3.52
CA VAL A 45 3.70 -0.26 -2.61
C VAL A 45 4.36 0.58 -1.53
N LYS A 46 3.96 1.84 -1.45
CA LYS A 46 4.50 2.79 -0.49
C LYS A 46 3.37 3.34 0.37
N MET A 47 3.58 3.39 1.68
CA MET A 47 2.62 4.01 2.59
C MET A 47 2.85 5.52 2.63
N GLY A 48 1.84 6.26 2.21
CA GLY A 48 1.91 7.73 2.13
C GLY A 48 2.57 8.23 0.86
N ASN A 49 2.10 9.35 0.37
CA ASN A 49 2.65 10.01 -0.80
C ASN A 49 3.27 11.36 -0.42
N GLU A 50 2.49 12.24 0.20
CA GLU A 50 2.95 13.56 0.64
C GLU A 50 3.39 13.58 2.11
N TYR A 51 2.87 12.65 2.90
CA TYR A 51 3.16 12.54 4.33
C TYR A 51 3.78 11.18 4.62
N THR A 52 4.62 11.11 5.63
CA THR A 52 5.30 9.87 6.00
C THR A 52 4.79 9.41 7.36
N HIS A 53 4.48 8.11 7.46
CA HIS A 53 4.04 7.50 8.69
C HIS A 53 5.19 7.40 9.70
N PRO A 54 4.95 7.62 11.00
CA PRO A 54 6.00 7.42 12.01
C PRO A 54 6.30 5.94 12.24
N ASP A 55 7.42 5.66 12.89
CA ASP A 55 7.82 4.30 13.28
C ASP A 55 8.07 4.23 14.78
N ASP A 56 7.01 4.46 15.55
CA ASP A 56 7.04 4.39 17.01
C ASP A 56 6.64 2.99 17.49
N PHE A 57 7.12 2.55 18.66
CA PHE A 57 6.77 1.24 19.20
C PHE A 57 5.27 1.02 19.34
N ASP A 58 4.53 2.06 19.66
CA ASP A 58 3.09 1.99 19.87
C ASP A 58 2.28 2.48 18.67
N HIS A 59 2.96 2.88 17.59
CA HIS A 59 2.30 3.42 16.40
C HIS A 59 3.20 3.25 15.17
N PHE A 60 2.99 2.18 14.43
CA PHE A 60 3.81 1.89 13.24
C PHE A 60 2.99 1.13 12.19
N ILE A 61 3.50 1.10 10.96
CA ILE A 61 2.93 0.26 9.91
C ILE A 61 3.49 -1.14 10.10
N GLU A 62 2.63 -2.09 10.43
CA GLU A 62 3.04 -3.47 10.68
C GLU A 62 3.21 -4.26 9.40
N SER A 63 2.33 -4.05 8.40
CA SER A 63 2.34 -4.87 7.20
C SER A 63 1.80 -4.15 5.99
N ILE A 64 2.23 -4.61 4.83
CA ILE A 64 1.66 -4.25 3.53
C ILE A 64 1.31 -5.55 2.83
N THR A 65 0.06 -5.65 2.33
CA THR A 65 -0.44 -6.83 1.61
C THR A 65 -0.89 -6.42 0.22
N LEU A 66 -0.51 -7.19 -0.78
CA LEU A 66 -0.90 -6.96 -2.18
C LEU A 66 -1.89 -8.02 -2.62
N PHE A 67 -2.98 -7.58 -3.25
CA PHE A 67 -4.03 -8.45 -3.78
C PHE A 67 -4.23 -8.23 -5.27
N ASN A 68 -4.67 -9.28 -5.96
CA ASN A 68 -5.26 -9.18 -7.29
C ASN A 68 -6.75 -9.53 -7.10
N GLY A 69 -7.60 -8.51 -7.12
CA GLY A 69 -8.99 -8.70 -6.72
C GLY A 69 -9.08 -9.22 -5.28
N GLU A 70 -9.64 -10.39 -5.09
CA GLU A 70 -9.75 -11.02 -3.77
C GLU A 70 -8.57 -11.96 -3.46
N THR A 71 -7.68 -12.19 -4.43
CA THR A 71 -6.58 -13.13 -4.28
C THR A 71 -5.38 -12.44 -3.67
N LYS A 72 -4.95 -12.92 -2.51
CA LYS A 72 -3.75 -12.42 -1.85
C LYS A 72 -2.52 -12.90 -2.61
N LEU A 73 -1.70 -11.96 -3.10
CA LEU A 73 -0.49 -12.28 -3.86
C LEU A 73 0.76 -12.33 -2.99
N ALA A 74 0.89 -11.38 -2.08
CA ALA A 74 2.12 -11.24 -1.29
C ALA A 74 1.86 -10.36 -0.07
N MET A 75 2.69 -10.51 0.94
CA MET A 75 2.64 -9.68 2.14
C MET A 75 4.04 -9.52 2.71
N THR A 76 4.33 -8.34 3.24
CA THR A 76 5.54 -8.10 4.03
C THR A 76 5.16 -7.52 5.39
N THR A 77 6.00 -7.76 6.38
CA THR A 77 5.87 -7.15 7.69
C THR A 77 7.13 -6.34 8.00
N PHE A 78 6.98 -5.36 8.87
CA PHE A 78 8.09 -4.50 9.27
C PHE A 78 8.34 -4.67 10.76
N THR A 79 9.62 -4.62 11.15
CA THR A 79 9.99 -4.68 12.55
C THR A 79 9.72 -3.34 13.22
N PRO A 80 8.93 -3.30 14.30
CA PRO A 80 8.53 -2.04 14.92
C PRO A 80 9.67 -1.31 15.59
N GLY A 81 9.63 0.01 15.52
CA GLY A 81 10.50 0.89 16.30
C GLY A 81 11.98 0.82 15.98
N THR A 82 12.36 0.22 14.85
CA THR A 82 13.77 0.05 14.49
C THR A 82 14.46 1.37 14.15
N LEU A 83 13.69 2.40 13.82
CA LEU A 83 14.21 3.70 13.40
C LEU A 83 14.24 4.74 14.53
N GLY A 84 13.88 4.35 15.76
CA GLY A 84 13.97 5.24 16.93
C GLY A 84 13.09 6.49 16.81
N ASN A 85 11.80 6.30 16.48
CA ASN A 85 10.81 7.35 16.32
C ASN A 85 11.05 8.27 15.13
N GLU A 86 11.87 7.82 14.18
CA GLU A 86 12.06 8.52 12.92
C GLU A 86 10.96 8.15 11.92
N LYS A 87 11.04 8.72 10.72
CA LYS A 87 10.08 8.41 9.66
C LYS A 87 10.18 6.94 9.25
N SER A 88 9.02 6.34 9.01
CA SER A 88 8.92 4.95 8.60
C SER A 88 9.52 4.72 7.21
N HIS A 89 10.06 3.51 6.98
CA HIS A 89 10.45 3.03 5.67
C HIS A 89 9.42 2.01 5.14
N ALA A 90 8.13 2.23 5.42
CA ALA A 90 7.06 1.32 5.02
C ALA A 90 6.81 1.40 3.51
N GLU A 91 7.70 0.81 2.77
CA GLU A 91 7.69 0.72 1.31
C GLU A 91 8.29 -0.60 0.91
N VAL A 92 7.69 -1.27 -0.08
CA VAL A 92 8.16 -2.58 -0.54
C VAL A 92 7.90 -2.73 -2.03
N THR A 93 8.80 -3.40 -2.73
CA THR A 93 8.59 -3.80 -4.11
C THR A 93 8.38 -5.31 -4.15
N PHE A 94 7.19 -5.73 -4.57
CA PHE A 94 6.89 -7.14 -4.77
C PHE A 94 7.15 -7.49 -6.23
N ASN A 95 7.86 -8.57 -6.48
CA ASN A 95 7.98 -9.13 -7.81
C ASN A 95 6.94 -10.24 -7.93
N ILE A 96 5.96 -10.03 -8.80
CA ILE A 96 4.85 -10.97 -8.97
C ILE A 96 4.79 -11.42 -10.43
N ARG A 97 4.17 -12.58 -10.65
CA ARG A 97 4.01 -13.09 -12.01
C ARG A 97 2.70 -12.57 -12.59
N ALA A 98 2.80 -11.95 -13.77
CA ALA A 98 1.61 -11.43 -14.46
C ALA A 98 0.76 -12.57 -14.98
N THR A 99 -0.55 -12.52 -14.70
CA THR A 99 -1.51 -13.58 -15.05
C THR A 99 -2.78 -13.01 -15.65
N GLY A 100 -3.47 -13.82 -16.42
CA GLY A 100 -4.73 -13.43 -17.04
C GLY A 100 -4.55 -12.41 -18.16
N LYS A 101 -5.58 -11.63 -18.41
CA LYS A 101 -5.57 -10.53 -19.39
C LYS A 101 -5.39 -9.18 -18.71
N LYS A 102 -5.76 -9.09 -17.46
CA LYS A 102 -5.60 -7.90 -16.62
C LYS A 102 -5.53 -8.31 -15.16
N MET A 103 -4.94 -7.44 -14.35
CA MET A 103 -4.93 -7.61 -12.90
C MET A 103 -5.51 -6.36 -12.26
N ASN A 104 -6.32 -6.54 -11.23
CA ASN A 104 -6.88 -5.46 -10.43
C ASN A 104 -6.11 -5.43 -9.11
N LEU A 105 -5.02 -4.67 -9.08
CA LEU A 105 -4.15 -4.64 -7.92
C LEU A 105 -4.70 -3.71 -6.84
N VAL A 106 -4.77 -4.22 -5.63
CA VAL A 106 -5.19 -3.48 -4.45
C VAL A 106 -4.21 -3.80 -3.33
N ALA A 107 -3.85 -2.79 -2.55
CA ALA A 107 -2.95 -2.99 -1.42
C ALA A 107 -3.66 -2.60 -0.12
N HIS A 108 -3.34 -3.34 0.94
CA HIS A 108 -3.72 -3.00 2.30
C HIS A 108 -2.47 -2.68 3.11
N GLY A 109 -2.54 -1.59 3.88
CA GLY A 109 -1.54 -1.29 4.89
C GLY A 109 -2.20 -1.35 6.27
N TYR A 110 -1.52 -1.94 7.24
CA TYR A 110 -2.02 -2.03 8.59
C TYR A 110 -1.20 -1.16 9.53
N CYS A 111 -1.87 -0.14 10.10
CA CYS A 111 -1.31 0.70 11.17
C CYS A 111 -1.80 0.15 12.51
N THR A 112 -0.90 -0.07 13.45
CA THR A 112 -1.23 -0.66 14.74
C THR A 112 -2.22 0.18 15.55
N LYS A 113 -2.28 1.48 15.27
CA LYS A 113 -3.16 2.41 15.99
C LYS A 113 -4.41 2.78 15.19
N HIS A 114 -4.32 2.87 13.88
CA HIS A 114 -5.41 3.37 13.03
C HIS A 114 -6.03 2.34 12.09
N GLY A 115 -5.60 1.08 12.17
CA GLY A 115 -6.26 -0.03 11.48
C GLY A 115 -5.81 -0.26 10.04
N ILE A 116 -6.69 -0.90 9.27
CA ILE A 116 -6.41 -1.32 7.89
C ILE A 116 -6.85 -0.23 6.92
N TRP A 117 -5.96 0.12 5.98
CA TRP A 117 -6.22 1.11 4.94
C TRP A 117 -6.00 0.50 3.57
N GLU A 118 -6.94 0.77 2.66
CA GLU A 118 -6.95 0.20 1.31
C GLU A 118 -6.59 1.26 0.28
N SER A 119 -5.77 0.86 -0.70
CA SER A 119 -5.38 1.71 -1.83
C SER A 119 -6.55 1.86 -2.83
N THR A 120 -6.37 2.78 -3.80
CA THR A 120 -7.18 2.73 -5.01
C THR A 120 -6.83 1.46 -5.79
N VAL A 121 -7.72 1.05 -6.68
CA VAL A 121 -7.47 -0.10 -7.56
C VAL A 121 -6.54 0.33 -8.69
N GLU A 122 -5.44 -0.37 -8.85
CA GLU A 122 -4.53 -0.17 -9.99
C GLU A 122 -4.80 -1.26 -11.03
N LEU A 123 -5.42 -0.84 -12.14
CA LEU A 123 -5.71 -1.76 -13.24
C LEU A 123 -4.47 -1.94 -14.10
N VAL A 124 -4.01 -3.18 -14.21
CA VAL A 124 -2.82 -3.52 -15.00
C VAL A 124 -3.21 -4.40 -16.16
N GLU A 125 -3.00 -3.90 -17.38
CA GLU A 125 -3.20 -4.69 -18.61
C GLU A 125 -2.03 -5.66 -18.74
N VAL A 126 -2.35 -6.93 -19.04
CA VAL A 126 -1.33 -7.97 -19.23
C VAL A 126 -1.21 -8.28 -20.70
N THR A 127 -0.03 -8.03 -21.27
CA THR A 127 0.24 -8.30 -22.70
C THR A 127 0.61 -9.77 -22.91
N GLU A 128 0.37 -10.25 -24.11
CA GLU A 128 0.72 -11.64 -24.47
C GLU A 128 2.25 -11.82 -24.61
#